data_49358a58849c7e654aefea31059c2bc8
#
_entry.id   49358a58849c7e654aefea31059c2bc8
#
_cell.length_a   1.000
_cell.length_b   1.000
_cell.length_c   1.000
_cell.angle_alpha   90.00
_cell.angle_beta   90.00
_cell.angle_gamma   90.00
#
_symmetry.space_group_name_H-M   'P 1'
#
loop_
_entity.id
_entity.type
_entity.pdbx_description
1 polymer ?
#
loop_
_entity_poly.entity_id
_entity_poly.type
_entity_poly.pdbx_seq_one_letter_code
_entity_poly.pdbx_strand_id
1 'polypeptide(L)'
;MQSQITLTLNASCLRQPPKRGGAPVALMDIPEFVSQEFGLRGIQLPVDLIRGRTLREMEDLRHNADKAGCPLLVLSQDDPIDLGAVNDGAEGIARIAALGSAARHLGCGHVAIRAAVPPERIDAVIACAKRAIDLLRKNDVGLLMRSGHESMPDPSGLADIIRRIGGFHIGAMPSFADAHAFGDMGSAIRLLAPYSHMVEATVTGFGKSGHDKWDLSEAVEALRGVGYMSLLSIDWRGTKGDWVALVHKAQSELLAAIGREEQVA
;
A
#
# COMPACT_ATOMS: atom_id res chain seq x y z
N MET A 1 2.81 -22.66 -13.58
CA MET A 1 3.53 -21.85 -12.55
C MET A 1 2.49 -21.35 -11.59
N GLN A 2 2.59 -21.70 -10.31
CA GLN A 2 1.68 -21.16 -9.29
C GLN A 2 1.99 -19.68 -9.10
N SER A 3 0.98 -18.83 -9.12
CA SER A 3 1.10 -17.40 -8.80
C SER A 3 1.67 -17.24 -7.39
N GLN A 4 2.74 -16.47 -7.24
CA GLN A 4 3.39 -16.22 -5.93
C GLN A 4 2.94 -14.87 -5.34
N ILE A 5 1.66 -14.51 -5.50
CA ILE A 5 1.13 -13.32 -4.83
C ILE A 5 1.23 -13.55 -3.31
N THR A 6 1.91 -12.64 -2.62
CA THR A 6 2.07 -12.72 -1.16
C THR A 6 1.11 -11.75 -0.47
N LEU A 7 0.27 -12.28 0.42
CA LEU A 7 -0.63 -11.45 1.21
C LEU A 7 0.12 -10.76 2.35
N THR A 8 -0.22 -9.49 2.56
CA THR A 8 0.28 -8.64 3.64
C THR A 8 -0.88 -7.86 4.26
N LEU A 9 -0.66 -7.10 5.32
CA LEU A 9 -1.68 -6.28 5.96
C LEU A 9 -1.31 -4.80 5.93
N ASN A 10 -2.29 -3.95 5.58
CA ASN A 10 -2.20 -2.53 5.88
C ASN A 10 -2.55 -2.30 7.35
N ALA A 11 -1.59 -1.80 8.13
CA ALA A 11 -1.72 -1.59 9.56
C ALA A 11 -2.72 -0.50 9.96
N SER A 12 -3.39 0.15 9.01
CA SER A 12 -4.42 1.16 9.28
C SER A 12 -5.56 0.63 10.14
N CYS A 13 -5.94 -0.64 10.01
CA CYS A 13 -6.98 -1.28 10.80
C CYS A 13 -6.62 -1.41 12.28
N LEU A 14 -5.34 -1.46 12.61
CA LEU A 14 -4.85 -1.65 13.98
C LEU A 14 -5.02 -0.41 14.88
N ARG A 15 -5.49 0.71 14.32
CA ARG A 15 -5.99 1.83 15.12
C ARG A 15 -7.27 1.48 15.89
N GLN A 16 -7.99 0.47 15.43
CA GLN A 16 -9.18 -0.05 16.10
C GLN A 16 -8.77 -1.16 17.09
N PRO A 17 -9.40 -1.22 18.26
CA PRO A 17 -9.16 -2.35 19.18
C PRO A 17 -9.54 -3.68 18.50
N PRO A 18 -8.72 -4.74 18.66
CA PRO A 18 -9.05 -6.07 18.12
C PRO A 18 -10.29 -6.68 18.80
N LYS A 19 -10.53 -6.28 20.06
CA LYS A 19 -11.72 -6.69 20.82
C LYS A 19 -12.54 -5.46 21.20
N ARG A 20 -13.88 -5.56 21.10
CA ARG A 20 -14.78 -4.47 21.47
C ARG A 20 -14.52 -4.05 22.94
N GLY A 21 -14.25 -2.75 23.16
CA GLY A 21 -13.93 -2.20 24.46
C GLY A 21 -12.50 -2.40 24.95
N GLY A 22 -11.64 -3.02 24.13
CA GLY A 22 -10.21 -3.13 24.39
C GLY A 22 -9.41 -1.89 23.97
N ALA A 23 -8.08 -1.95 24.10
CA ALA A 23 -7.17 -0.96 23.55
C ALA A 23 -6.71 -1.35 22.15
N PRO A 24 -6.35 -0.38 21.28
CA PRO A 24 -5.64 -0.65 20.04
C PRO A 24 -4.32 -1.40 20.31
N VAL A 25 -3.84 -2.13 19.30
CA VAL A 25 -2.52 -2.78 19.38
C VAL A 25 -1.45 -1.71 19.49
N ALA A 26 -0.54 -1.85 20.46
CA ALA A 26 0.56 -0.91 20.61
C ALA A 26 1.49 -0.99 19.37
N LEU A 27 2.06 0.14 18.95
CA LEU A 27 2.87 0.21 17.74
C LEU A 27 3.96 -0.86 17.69
N MET A 28 4.65 -1.07 18.80
CA MET A 28 5.77 -2.02 18.90
C MET A 28 5.33 -3.49 18.84
N ASP A 29 4.06 -3.76 19.09
CA ASP A 29 3.49 -5.11 19.10
C ASP A 29 2.79 -5.46 17.78
N ILE A 30 2.64 -4.47 16.87
CA ILE A 30 1.98 -4.65 15.57
C ILE A 30 2.57 -5.83 14.78
N PRO A 31 3.91 -5.97 14.62
CA PRO A 31 4.46 -7.06 13.82
C PRO A 31 4.15 -8.45 14.39
N GLU A 32 4.27 -8.59 15.69
CA GLU A 32 3.97 -9.85 16.38
C GLU A 32 2.47 -10.18 16.28
N PHE A 33 1.61 -9.20 16.51
CA PHE A 33 0.15 -9.37 16.38
C PHE A 33 -0.24 -9.80 14.97
N VAL A 34 0.29 -9.15 13.92
CA VAL A 34 -0.03 -9.49 12.52
C VAL A 34 0.44 -10.91 12.18
N SER A 35 1.63 -11.28 12.63
CA SER A 35 2.19 -12.62 12.41
C SER A 35 1.39 -13.70 13.15
N GLN A 36 1.03 -13.49 14.42
CA GLN A 36 0.34 -14.47 15.22
C GLN A 36 -1.14 -14.57 14.92
N GLU A 37 -1.84 -13.43 14.74
CA GLU A 37 -3.28 -13.43 14.51
C GLU A 37 -3.64 -13.85 13.08
N PHE A 38 -2.91 -13.33 12.08
CA PHE A 38 -3.27 -13.55 10.67
C PHE A 38 -2.31 -14.48 9.93
N GLY A 39 -1.18 -14.88 10.51
CA GLY A 39 -0.16 -15.66 9.81
C GLY A 39 0.48 -14.90 8.63
N LEU A 40 0.30 -13.58 8.52
CA LEU A 40 0.82 -12.77 7.44
C LEU A 40 2.29 -12.40 7.68
N ARG A 41 3.05 -12.26 6.58
CA ARG A 41 4.50 -12.04 6.63
C ARG A 41 4.91 -10.73 5.96
N GLY A 42 4.19 -9.67 6.25
CA GLY A 42 4.53 -8.34 5.76
C GLY A 42 3.49 -7.29 6.10
N ILE A 43 3.95 -6.08 6.31
CA ILE A 43 3.13 -4.96 6.74
C ILE A 43 3.34 -3.77 5.81
N GLN A 44 2.24 -3.18 5.37
CA GLN A 44 2.19 -1.82 4.90
C GLN A 44 1.91 -0.92 6.10
N LEU A 45 2.81 0.01 6.38
CA LEU A 45 2.75 0.87 7.56
C LEU A 45 2.32 2.29 7.17
N PRO A 46 1.14 2.78 7.63
CA PRO A 46 0.77 4.17 7.46
C PRO A 46 1.66 5.11 8.28
N VAL A 47 2.10 6.21 7.68
CA VAL A 47 3.03 7.17 8.31
C VAL A 47 2.50 7.82 9.59
N ASP A 48 1.19 7.96 9.71
CA ASP A 48 0.58 8.54 10.91
C ASP A 48 0.73 7.67 12.17
N LEU A 49 0.93 6.35 12.03
CA LEU A 49 1.25 5.47 13.15
C LEU A 49 2.63 5.74 13.77
N ILE A 50 3.53 6.31 12.98
CA ILE A 50 4.90 6.63 13.43
C ILE A 50 5.11 8.13 13.66
N ARG A 51 4.05 8.94 13.56
CA ARG A 51 4.16 10.39 13.75
C ARG A 51 4.70 10.72 15.15
N GLY A 52 5.73 11.54 15.18
CA GLY A 52 6.39 11.94 16.45
C GLY A 52 7.34 10.89 17.04
N ARG A 53 7.56 9.78 16.35
CA ARG A 53 8.55 8.78 16.78
C ARG A 53 9.96 9.20 16.43
N THR A 54 10.89 8.86 17.30
CA THR A 54 12.32 9.04 17.08
C THR A 54 12.87 7.99 16.11
N LEU A 55 14.03 8.25 15.51
CA LEU A 55 14.71 7.27 14.65
C LEU A 55 15.00 5.95 15.40
N ARG A 56 15.36 6.05 16.68
CA ARG A 56 15.60 4.86 17.52
C ARG A 56 14.34 4.03 17.68
N GLU A 57 13.19 4.63 17.96
CA GLU A 57 11.91 3.90 18.03
C GLU A 57 11.53 3.24 16.69
N MET A 58 11.89 3.85 15.57
CA MET A 58 11.70 3.24 14.25
C MET A 58 12.61 2.02 14.05
N GLU A 59 13.86 2.09 14.49
CA GLU A 59 14.80 0.96 14.47
C GLU A 59 14.35 -0.16 15.42
N ASP A 60 13.85 0.18 16.60
CA ASP A 60 13.28 -0.79 17.56
C ASP A 60 12.06 -1.50 16.95
N LEU A 61 11.17 -0.75 16.27
CA LEU A 61 10.02 -1.33 15.55
C LEU A 61 10.47 -2.27 14.42
N ARG A 62 11.48 -1.87 13.64
CA ARG A 62 12.10 -2.75 12.64
C ARG A 62 12.62 -4.03 13.25
N HIS A 63 13.37 -3.93 14.35
CA HIS A 63 13.89 -5.10 15.06
C HIS A 63 12.77 -6.05 15.51
N ASN A 64 11.67 -5.51 16.04
CA ASN A 64 10.51 -6.31 16.40
C ASN A 64 9.86 -6.98 15.18
N ALA A 65 9.80 -6.28 14.06
CA ALA A 65 9.27 -6.81 12.80
C ALA A 65 10.14 -7.97 12.27
N ASP A 66 11.46 -7.80 12.29
CA ASP A 66 12.42 -8.85 11.90
C ASP A 66 12.29 -10.08 12.81
N LYS A 67 12.20 -9.86 14.13
CA LYS A 67 12.01 -10.94 15.13
C LYS A 67 10.70 -11.68 14.96
N ALA A 68 9.62 -10.99 14.63
CA ALA A 68 8.31 -11.60 14.38
C ALA A 68 8.21 -12.29 13.01
N GLY A 69 9.23 -12.17 12.13
CA GLY A 69 9.17 -12.64 10.75
C GLY A 69 8.09 -11.93 9.91
N CYS A 70 7.75 -10.69 10.29
CA CYS A 70 6.72 -9.87 9.65
C CYS A 70 7.26 -8.47 9.33
N PRO A 71 8.14 -8.34 8.30
CA PRO A 71 8.83 -7.11 7.98
C PRO A 71 7.87 -5.99 7.54
N LEU A 72 8.32 -4.75 7.79
CA LEU A 72 7.67 -3.55 7.27
C LEU A 72 8.14 -3.34 5.83
N LEU A 73 7.20 -3.37 4.87
CA LEU A 73 7.55 -3.43 3.44
C LEU A 73 7.39 -2.08 2.74
N VAL A 74 6.31 -1.37 3.06
CA VAL A 74 5.96 -0.07 2.46
C VAL A 74 5.54 0.89 3.55
N LEU A 75 6.13 2.10 3.55
CA LEU A 75 5.67 3.23 4.35
C LEU A 75 4.69 4.06 3.50
N SER A 76 3.41 4.13 3.89
CA SER A 76 2.38 4.79 3.09
C SER A 76 1.91 6.12 3.68
N GLN A 77 1.82 7.15 2.81
CA GLN A 77 1.32 8.48 3.10
C GLN A 77 -0.02 8.68 2.40
N ASP A 78 -1.09 8.86 3.18
CA ASP A 78 -2.44 9.04 2.63
C ASP A 78 -2.73 10.50 2.25
N ASP A 79 -2.25 11.47 3.06
CA ASP A 79 -2.43 12.88 2.74
C ASP A 79 -1.69 13.23 1.44
N PRO A 80 -2.35 13.86 0.46
CA PRO A 80 -1.73 14.21 -0.81
C PRO A 80 -0.48 15.08 -0.65
N ILE A 81 0.51 14.85 -1.52
CA ILE A 81 1.70 15.66 -1.63
C ILE A 81 1.64 16.43 -2.94
N ASP A 82 1.67 17.75 -2.87
CA ASP A 82 1.72 18.60 -4.05
C ASP A 82 3.15 18.68 -4.59
N LEU A 83 3.36 18.03 -5.75
CA LEU A 83 4.62 18.09 -6.49
C LEU A 83 4.60 19.14 -7.61
N GLY A 84 3.43 19.69 -7.93
CA GLY A 84 3.25 20.72 -8.93
C GLY A 84 3.19 22.15 -8.37
N ALA A 85 3.37 22.35 -7.06
CA ALA A 85 3.20 23.62 -6.40
C ALA A 85 4.19 24.70 -6.85
N VAL A 86 3.87 25.93 -6.46
CA VAL A 86 4.78 27.08 -6.51
C VAL A 86 6.09 26.73 -5.79
N ASN A 87 7.23 27.23 -6.23
CA ASN A 87 8.59 26.89 -5.76
C ASN A 87 9.10 25.52 -6.19
N ASP A 88 8.79 25.10 -7.41
CA ASP A 88 9.32 23.85 -8.01
C ASP A 88 9.08 22.60 -7.16
N GLY A 89 7.99 22.55 -6.40
CA GLY A 89 7.63 21.39 -5.56
C GLY A 89 8.60 21.14 -4.42
N ALA A 90 9.39 22.11 -3.98
CA ALA A 90 10.46 21.93 -2.99
C ALA A 90 9.94 21.34 -1.66
N GLU A 91 8.77 21.76 -1.20
CA GLU A 91 8.15 21.25 0.03
C GLU A 91 7.75 19.76 -0.14
N GLY A 92 7.10 19.42 -1.25
CA GLY A 92 6.74 18.04 -1.56
C GLY A 92 7.96 17.13 -1.67
N ILE A 93 9.03 17.60 -2.31
CA ILE A 93 10.30 16.87 -2.42
C ILE A 93 10.92 16.65 -1.04
N ALA A 94 10.96 17.70 -0.19
CA ALA A 94 11.49 17.60 1.18
C ALA A 94 10.67 16.61 2.02
N ARG A 95 9.34 16.60 1.87
CA ARG A 95 8.45 15.65 2.55
C ARG A 95 8.72 14.21 2.10
N ILE A 96 8.89 13.96 0.79
CA ILE A 96 9.25 12.62 0.28
C ILE A 96 10.63 12.20 0.78
N ALA A 97 11.61 13.10 0.82
CA ALA A 97 12.94 12.79 1.35
C ALA A 97 12.90 12.40 2.84
N ALA A 98 12.08 13.09 3.64
CA ALA A 98 11.85 12.74 5.05
C ALA A 98 11.19 11.36 5.20
N LEU A 99 10.20 11.04 4.35
CA LEU A 99 9.59 9.70 4.30
C LEU A 99 10.62 8.63 3.93
N GLY A 100 11.52 8.91 2.98
CA GLY A 100 12.59 8.00 2.60
C GLY A 100 13.58 7.73 3.74
N SER A 101 13.91 8.75 4.54
CA SER A 101 14.72 8.57 5.75
C SER A 101 14.01 7.67 6.77
N ALA A 102 12.73 7.92 7.04
CA ALA A 102 11.94 7.09 7.94
C ALA A 102 11.83 5.65 7.43
N ALA A 103 11.54 5.46 6.13
CA ALA A 103 11.46 4.16 5.49
C ALA A 103 12.75 3.35 5.67
N ARG A 104 13.93 3.98 5.50
CA ARG A 104 15.23 3.34 5.73
C ARG A 104 15.37 2.82 7.17
N HIS A 105 15.05 3.63 8.18
CA HIS A 105 15.16 3.22 9.59
C HIS A 105 14.16 2.11 9.94
N LEU A 106 12.98 2.13 9.33
CA LEU A 106 11.96 1.07 9.43
C LEU A 106 12.30 -0.20 8.65
N GLY A 107 13.26 -0.16 7.71
CA GLY A 107 13.56 -1.26 6.81
C GLY A 107 12.59 -1.41 5.64
N CYS A 108 11.72 -0.41 5.39
CA CYS A 108 10.82 -0.41 4.25
C CYS A 108 11.58 -0.18 2.94
N GLY A 109 11.34 -1.03 1.93
CA GLY A 109 11.93 -0.86 0.60
C GLY A 109 11.26 0.22 -0.25
N HIS A 110 10.06 0.68 0.13
CA HIS A 110 9.29 1.65 -0.65
C HIS A 110 8.57 2.66 0.24
N VAL A 111 8.38 3.84 -0.34
CA VAL A 111 7.45 4.87 0.15
C VAL A 111 6.30 4.97 -0.85
N ALA A 112 5.06 4.91 -0.38
CA ALA A 112 3.87 5.11 -1.20
C ALA A 112 3.22 6.45 -0.89
N ILE A 113 2.94 7.24 -1.93
CA ILE A 113 2.34 8.58 -1.80
C ILE A 113 1.13 8.74 -2.71
N ARG A 114 0.24 9.65 -2.33
CA ARG A 114 -0.73 10.26 -3.24
C ARG A 114 -0.17 11.61 -3.69
N ALA A 115 0.13 11.75 -4.98
CA ALA A 115 0.62 13.01 -5.54
C ALA A 115 -0.54 13.75 -6.19
N ALA A 116 -0.71 15.03 -5.87
CA ALA A 116 -1.59 15.89 -6.67
C ALA A 116 -0.92 16.15 -8.03
N VAL A 117 -1.64 15.84 -9.11
CA VAL A 117 -1.14 15.96 -10.49
C VAL A 117 -2.13 16.73 -11.35
N PRO A 118 -2.16 18.06 -11.25
CA PRO A 118 -2.98 18.89 -12.14
C PRO A 118 -2.59 18.64 -13.60
N PRO A 119 -3.55 18.43 -14.53
CA PRO A 119 -3.25 18.11 -15.93
C PRO A 119 -2.29 19.09 -16.61
N GLU A 120 -2.42 20.38 -16.29
CA GLU A 120 -1.58 21.47 -16.82
C GLU A 120 -0.15 21.49 -16.26
N ARG A 121 0.14 20.68 -15.25
CA ARG A 121 1.44 20.66 -14.54
C ARG A 121 2.13 19.29 -14.54
N ILE A 122 1.69 18.36 -15.36
CA ILE A 122 2.23 17.00 -15.43
C ILE A 122 3.76 17.01 -15.59
N ASP A 123 4.31 17.86 -16.47
CA ASP A 123 5.76 17.95 -16.71
C ASP A 123 6.53 18.41 -15.46
N ALA A 124 5.98 19.38 -14.74
CA ALA A 124 6.56 19.84 -13.46
C ALA A 124 6.53 18.74 -12.41
N VAL A 125 5.40 18.01 -12.29
CA VAL A 125 5.28 16.88 -11.37
C VAL A 125 6.29 15.78 -11.69
N ILE A 126 6.49 15.45 -12.98
CA ILE A 126 7.49 14.46 -13.40
C ILE A 126 8.90 14.92 -13.03
N ALA A 127 9.25 16.19 -13.27
CA ALA A 127 10.55 16.73 -12.90
C ALA A 127 10.78 16.68 -11.38
N CYS A 128 9.77 17.04 -10.58
CA CYS A 128 9.84 16.97 -9.13
C CYS A 128 9.94 15.52 -8.63
N ALA A 129 9.17 14.60 -9.20
CA ALA A 129 9.24 13.17 -8.85
C ALA A 129 10.65 12.60 -9.13
N LYS A 130 11.28 12.94 -10.27
CA LYS A 130 12.66 12.52 -10.57
C LYS A 130 13.64 13.02 -9.50
N ARG A 131 13.54 14.29 -9.10
CA ARG A 131 14.39 14.86 -8.03
C ARG A 131 14.14 14.16 -6.67
N ALA A 132 12.89 13.86 -6.34
CA ALA A 132 12.55 13.12 -5.12
C ALA A 132 13.13 11.69 -5.15
N ILE A 133 13.03 10.99 -6.28
CA ILE A 133 13.59 9.65 -6.46
C ILE A 133 15.10 9.65 -6.30
N ASP A 134 15.82 10.66 -6.79
CA ASP A 134 17.26 10.77 -6.60
C ASP A 134 17.66 10.91 -5.12
N LEU A 135 16.78 11.49 -4.29
CA LEU A 135 16.97 11.54 -2.84
C LEU A 135 16.64 10.20 -2.17
N LEU A 136 15.57 9.52 -2.59
CA LEU A 136 15.18 8.21 -2.09
C LEU A 136 16.23 7.13 -2.39
N ARG A 137 16.84 7.17 -3.58
CA ARG A 137 17.93 6.25 -3.98
C ARG A 137 19.11 6.26 -3.03
N LYS A 138 19.40 7.38 -2.37
CA LYS A 138 20.46 7.45 -1.33
C LYS A 138 20.16 6.58 -0.12
N ASN A 139 18.90 6.23 0.08
CA ASN A 139 18.41 5.37 1.14
C ASN A 139 18.04 3.96 0.67
N ASP A 140 18.25 3.65 -0.62
CA ASP A 140 17.82 2.41 -1.28
C ASP A 140 16.29 2.19 -1.17
N VAL A 141 15.51 3.26 -1.32
CA VAL A 141 14.04 3.28 -1.22
C VAL A 141 13.44 3.66 -2.57
N GLY A 142 12.43 2.92 -3.01
CA GLY A 142 11.62 3.23 -4.18
C GLY A 142 10.41 4.12 -3.85
N LEU A 143 9.89 4.80 -4.87
CA LEU A 143 8.68 5.60 -4.81
C LEU A 143 7.51 4.84 -5.46
N LEU A 144 6.41 4.70 -4.76
CA LEU A 144 5.16 4.20 -5.32
C LEU A 144 4.12 5.32 -5.38
N MET A 145 3.53 5.52 -6.54
CA MET A 145 2.43 6.47 -6.74
C MET A 145 1.10 5.75 -6.63
N ARG A 146 0.23 6.25 -5.75
CA ARG A 146 -1.12 5.72 -5.54
C ARG A 146 -2.10 6.48 -6.44
N SER A 147 -3.10 5.77 -6.97
CA SER A 147 -4.24 6.35 -7.68
C SER A 147 -5.32 6.85 -6.71
N GLY A 148 -6.42 7.39 -7.24
CA GLY A 148 -7.66 7.56 -6.48
C GLY A 148 -7.81 8.83 -5.66
N HIS A 149 -7.16 9.93 -6.02
CA HIS A 149 -7.46 11.27 -5.50
C HIS A 149 -8.07 12.12 -6.62
N GLU A 150 -8.95 13.08 -6.30
CA GLU A 150 -9.61 13.96 -7.27
C GLU A 150 -8.63 14.68 -8.22
N SER A 151 -7.42 14.93 -7.76
CA SER A 151 -6.33 15.55 -8.54
C SER A 151 -5.38 14.54 -9.18
N MET A 152 -5.62 13.23 -9.07
CA MET A 152 -4.79 12.19 -9.68
C MET A 152 -5.31 11.87 -11.08
N PRO A 153 -4.43 11.61 -12.05
CA PRO A 153 -4.84 11.11 -13.35
C PRO A 153 -5.53 9.74 -13.20
N ASP A 154 -6.31 9.40 -14.21
CA ASP A 154 -6.85 8.05 -14.36
C ASP A 154 -5.72 7.00 -14.42
N PRO A 155 -6.03 5.70 -14.37
CA PRO A 155 -5.01 4.65 -14.43
C PRO A 155 -4.07 4.75 -15.64
N SER A 156 -4.58 5.21 -16.80
CA SER A 156 -3.79 5.40 -18.03
C SER A 156 -2.80 6.56 -17.88
N GLY A 157 -3.26 7.68 -17.35
CA GLY A 157 -2.43 8.85 -17.08
C GLY A 157 -1.35 8.55 -16.04
N LEU A 158 -1.68 7.78 -14.99
CA LEU A 158 -0.69 7.36 -13.99
C LEU A 158 0.37 6.44 -14.61
N ALA A 159 -0.03 5.47 -15.42
CA ALA A 159 0.92 4.60 -16.13
C ALA A 159 1.82 5.41 -17.08
N ASP A 160 1.28 6.44 -17.75
CA ASP A 160 2.07 7.33 -18.60
C ASP A 160 3.09 8.14 -17.79
N ILE A 161 2.70 8.71 -16.67
CA ILE A 161 3.60 9.44 -15.77
C ILE A 161 4.75 8.53 -15.31
N ILE A 162 4.45 7.31 -14.87
CA ILE A 162 5.46 6.35 -14.42
C ILE A 162 6.43 6.00 -15.57
N ARG A 163 5.92 5.75 -16.77
CA ARG A 163 6.76 5.50 -17.97
C ARG A 163 7.66 6.69 -18.32
N ARG A 164 7.16 7.92 -18.21
CA ARG A 164 7.91 9.16 -18.50
C ARG A 164 8.95 9.48 -17.42
N ILE A 165 8.68 9.12 -16.16
CA ILE A 165 9.69 9.17 -15.09
C ILE A 165 10.79 8.16 -15.38
N GLY A 166 10.41 6.90 -15.63
CA GLY A 166 11.30 5.80 -15.98
C GLY A 166 12.19 5.29 -14.83
N GLY A 167 12.85 4.16 -15.06
CA GLY A 167 13.75 3.54 -14.08
C GLY A 167 13.06 2.57 -13.12
N PHE A 168 13.86 1.98 -12.21
CA PHE A 168 13.40 0.90 -11.31
C PHE A 168 12.94 1.40 -9.93
N HIS A 169 13.13 2.69 -9.62
CA HIS A 169 12.79 3.28 -8.33
C HIS A 169 11.43 3.99 -8.32
N ILE A 170 10.63 3.80 -9.37
CA ILE A 170 9.28 4.32 -9.48
C ILE A 170 8.31 3.19 -9.83
N GLY A 171 7.15 3.18 -9.20
CA GLY A 171 6.09 2.24 -9.51
C GLY A 171 4.71 2.77 -9.14
N ALA A 172 3.70 1.96 -9.41
CA ALA A 172 2.32 2.19 -8.98
C ALA A 172 2.02 1.41 -7.69
N MET A 173 1.03 1.90 -6.96
CA MET A 173 0.38 1.17 -5.88
C MET A 173 -1.13 1.39 -5.97
N PRO A 174 -1.81 0.71 -6.91
CA PRO A 174 -3.26 0.80 -7.05
C PRO A 174 -3.99 0.14 -5.90
N SER A 175 -5.23 0.57 -5.64
CA SER A 175 -6.14 -0.10 -4.72
C SER A 175 -7.38 -0.61 -5.46
N PHE A 176 -8.03 -1.64 -4.93
CA PHE A 176 -9.29 -2.14 -5.49
C PHE A 176 -10.38 -1.07 -5.45
N ALA A 177 -10.42 -0.27 -4.38
CA ALA A 177 -11.38 0.83 -4.26
C ALA A 177 -11.19 1.89 -5.32
N ASP A 178 -9.94 2.34 -5.52
CA ASP A 178 -9.63 3.36 -6.52
C ASP A 178 -9.88 2.81 -7.95
N ALA A 179 -9.47 1.57 -8.22
CA ALA A 179 -9.72 0.91 -9.50
C ALA A 179 -11.23 0.79 -9.81
N HIS A 180 -12.04 0.42 -8.80
CA HIS A 180 -13.50 0.37 -8.93
C HIS A 180 -14.11 1.75 -9.20
N ALA A 181 -13.59 2.80 -8.58
CA ALA A 181 -14.08 4.17 -8.78
C ALA A 181 -13.89 4.69 -10.22
N PHE A 182 -12.95 4.12 -10.97
CA PHE A 182 -12.77 4.42 -12.41
C PHE A 182 -13.72 3.64 -13.32
N GLY A 183 -14.59 2.78 -12.78
CA GLY A 183 -15.66 2.08 -13.50
C GLY A 183 -15.33 0.65 -13.87
N ASP A 184 -14.20 0.37 -14.53
CA ASP A 184 -13.73 -0.99 -14.85
C ASP A 184 -12.52 -1.34 -13.98
N MET A 185 -12.81 -1.99 -12.85
CA MET A 185 -11.78 -2.38 -11.87
C MET A 185 -10.75 -3.33 -12.48
N GLY A 186 -11.20 -4.33 -13.23
CA GLY A 186 -10.31 -5.32 -13.82
C GLY A 186 -9.35 -4.70 -14.83
N SER A 187 -9.82 -3.80 -15.68
CA SER A 187 -8.96 -3.10 -16.65
C SER A 187 -7.98 -2.14 -15.97
N ALA A 188 -8.41 -1.40 -14.95
CA ALA A 188 -7.55 -0.50 -14.19
C ALA A 188 -6.40 -1.28 -13.50
N ILE A 189 -6.72 -2.42 -12.88
CA ILE A 189 -5.74 -3.30 -12.24
C ILE A 189 -4.77 -3.87 -13.27
N ARG A 190 -5.26 -4.45 -14.38
CA ARG A 190 -4.39 -4.99 -15.45
C ARG A 190 -3.43 -3.96 -16.01
N LEU A 191 -3.87 -2.71 -16.10
CA LEU A 191 -3.03 -1.62 -16.63
C LEU A 191 -1.91 -1.23 -15.67
N LEU A 192 -2.18 -1.17 -14.35
CA LEU A 192 -1.22 -0.68 -13.36
C LEU A 192 -0.38 -1.78 -12.73
N ALA A 193 -0.87 -3.03 -12.67
CA ALA A 193 -0.17 -4.14 -12.02
C ALA A 193 1.26 -4.39 -12.56
N PRO A 194 1.57 -4.26 -13.86
CA PRO A 194 2.94 -4.42 -14.36
C PRO A 194 3.94 -3.40 -13.80
N TYR A 195 3.45 -2.27 -13.30
CA TYR A 195 4.26 -1.22 -12.66
C TYR A 195 4.23 -1.29 -11.14
N SER A 196 3.55 -2.29 -10.55
CA SER A 196 3.21 -2.29 -9.12
C SER A 196 4.08 -3.26 -8.34
N HIS A 197 4.68 -2.77 -7.24
CA HIS A 197 5.34 -3.61 -6.22
C HIS A 197 4.35 -4.08 -5.15
N MET A 198 3.27 -3.33 -4.94
CA MET A 198 2.18 -3.68 -4.03
C MET A 198 0.85 -3.21 -4.62
N VAL A 199 -0.19 -4.01 -4.41
CA VAL A 199 -1.59 -3.65 -4.70
C VAL A 199 -2.35 -3.70 -3.38
N GLU A 200 -3.25 -2.73 -3.13
CA GLU A 200 -4.12 -2.74 -1.95
C GLU A 200 -5.43 -3.44 -2.27
N ALA A 201 -5.67 -4.58 -1.63
CA ALA A 201 -6.98 -5.23 -1.60
C ALA A 201 -7.87 -4.52 -0.58
N THR A 202 -8.49 -3.42 -0.99
CA THR A 202 -9.38 -2.66 -0.11
C THR A 202 -10.63 -3.48 0.22
N VAL A 203 -10.95 -3.59 1.51
CA VAL A 203 -12.11 -4.31 2.04
C VAL A 203 -12.92 -3.38 2.93
N THR A 204 -14.21 -3.20 2.61
CA THR A 204 -15.14 -2.31 3.35
C THR A 204 -16.15 -3.06 4.20
N GLY A 205 -16.47 -4.29 3.83
CA GLY A 205 -17.43 -5.15 4.51
C GLY A 205 -17.83 -6.34 3.67
N PHE A 206 -18.68 -7.19 4.24
CA PHE A 206 -19.19 -8.37 3.56
C PHE A 206 -20.71 -8.44 3.65
N GLY A 207 -21.35 -8.71 2.52
CA GLY A 207 -22.75 -9.05 2.39
C GLY A 207 -23.00 -10.56 2.45
N LYS A 208 -24.17 -10.96 1.97
CA LYS A 208 -24.57 -12.39 1.92
C LYS A 208 -23.78 -13.18 0.87
N SER A 209 -23.34 -12.53 -0.21
CA SER A 209 -22.69 -13.16 -1.39
C SER A 209 -21.21 -12.86 -1.56
N GLY A 210 -20.54 -12.26 -0.58
CA GLY A 210 -19.14 -11.86 -0.65
C GLY A 210 -18.93 -10.41 -0.23
N HIS A 211 -17.87 -9.76 -0.71
CA HIS A 211 -17.57 -8.35 -0.45
C HIS A 211 -18.75 -7.45 -0.88
N ASP A 212 -19.03 -6.40 -0.09
CA ASP A 212 -20.26 -5.59 -0.21
C ASP A 212 -20.30 -4.63 -1.40
N LYS A 213 -19.17 -4.35 -2.06
CA LYS A 213 -19.09 -3.35 -3.13
C LYS A 213 -18.54 -3.87 -4.46
N TRP A 214 -17.62 -4.80 -4.44
CA TRP A 214 -16.96 -5.39 -5.63
C TRP A 214 -16.60 -6.84 -5.39
N ASP A 215 -16.30 -7.56 -6.48
CA ASP A 215 -15.84 -8.94 -6.40
C ASP A 215 -14.31 -8.98 -6.20
N LEU A 216 -13.86 -9.53 -5.07
CA LEU A 216 -12.43 -9.72 -4.79
C LEU A 216 -11.79 -10.71 -5.76
N SER A 217 -12.54 -11.69 -6.24
CA SER A 217 -12.04 -12.70 -7.18
C SER A 217 -11.74 -12.08 -8.54
N GLU A 218 -12.59 -11.19 -9.04
CA GLU A 218 -12.38 -10.46 -10.30
C GLU A 218 -11.07 -9.67 -10.26
N ALA A 219 -10.82 -8.96 -9.15
CA ALA A 219 -9.59 -8.18 -8.97
C ALA A 219 -8.35 -9.08 -8.96
N VAL A 220 -8.41 -10.22 -8.27
CA VAL A 220 -7.30 -11.19 -8.22
C VAL A 220 -7.08 -11.86 -9.59
N GLU A 221 -8.14 -12.18 -10.32
CA GLU A 221 -8.04 -12.71 -11.69
C GLU A 221 -7.38 -11.71 -12.63
N ALA A 222 -7.70 -10.42 -12.50
CA ALA A 222 -7.04 -9.35 -13.26
C ALA A 222 -5.53 -9.29 -12.98
N LEU A 223 -5.10 -9.45 -11.72
CA LEU A 223 -3.69 -9.53 -11.33
C LEU A 223 -3.01 -10.77 -11.92
N ARG A 224 -3.64 -11.94 -11.80
CA ARG A 224 -3.12 -13.21 -12.33
C ARG A 224 -3.00 -13.16 -13.86
N GLY A 225 -3.97 -12.56 -14.54
CA GLY A 225 -4.02 -12.45 -16.00
C GLY A 225 -2.85 -11.67 -16.59
N VAL A 226 -2.19 -10.79 -15.82
CA VAL A 226 -0.97 -10.07 -16.24
C VAL A 226 0.31 -10.64 -15.63
N GLY A 227 0.23 -11.79 -14.95
CA GLY A 227 1.38 -12.44 -14.35
C GLY A 227 1.93 -11.72 -13.10
N TYR A 228 1.09 -11.00 -12.36
CA TYR A 228 1.51 -10.32 -11.14
C TYR A 228 1.96 -11.32 -10.07
N MET A 229 3.18 -11.14 -9.53
CA MET A 229 3.81 -12.03 -8.57
C MET A 229 4.47 -11.24 -7.44
N SER A 230 3.76 -10.26 -6.88
CA SER A 230 4.29 -9.39 -5.83
C SER A 230 3.31 -9.30 -4.65
N LEU A 231 3.23 -8.18 -3.98
CA LEU A 231 2.53 -8.02 -2.71
C LEU A 231 1.06 -7.62 -2.92
N LEU A 232 0.14 -8.27 -2.22
CA LEU A 232 -1.27 -7.89 -2.13
C LEU A 232 -1.59 -7.57 -0.67
N SER A 233 -1.78 -6.28 -0.36
CA SER A 233 -2.00 -5.81 1.00
C SER A 233 -3.49 -5.72 1.31
N ILE A 234 -3.96 -6.46 2.30
CA ILE A 234 -5.34 -6.33 2.80
C ILE A 234 -5.47 -4.97 3.48
N ASP A 235 -6.30 -4.11 2.93
CA ASP A 235 -6.57 -2.77 3.43
C ASP A 235 -8.01 -2.67 3.94
N TRP A 236 -8.20 -2.93 5.24
CA TRP A 236 -9.50 -2.86 5.88
C TRP A 236 -9.94 -1.39 6.08
N ARG A 237 -11.05 -1.02 5.46
CA ARG A 237 -11.69 0.31 5.53
C ARG A 237 -13.10 0.28 6.13
N GLY A 238 -13.52 -0.88 6.63
CA GLY A 238 -14.85 -1.01 7.25
C GLY A 238 -14.92 -0.31 8.61
N THR A 239 -16.12 0.13 8.96
CA THR A 239 -16.40 0.82 10.22
C THR A 239 -17.30 0.01 11.17
N LYS A 240 -17.78 -1.15 10.73
CA LYS A 240 -18.73 -1.98 11.46
C LYS A 240 -18.27 -3.43 11.56
N GLY A 241 -18.68 -4.08 12.66
CA GLY A 241 -18.40 -5.50 12.88
C GLY A 241 -17.09 -5.75 13.60
N ASP A 242 -16.78 -7.03 13.74
CA ASP A 242 -15.48 -7.51 14.24
C ASP A 242 -14.48 -7.47 13.09
N TRP A 243 -13.64 -6.45 13.06
CA TRP A 243 -12.70 -6.25 11.98
C TRP A 243 -11.68 -7.38 11.87
N VAL A 244 -11.30 -8.04 12.97
CA VAL A 244 -10.36 -9.17 12.96
C VAL A 244 -10.98 -10.33 12.20
N ALA A 245 -12.21 -10.72 12.54
CA ALA A 245 -12.94 -11.77 11.84
C ALA A 245 -13.17 -11.42 10.35
N LEU A 246 -13.40 -10.14 10.05
CA LEU A 246 -13.62 -9.69 8.66
C LEU A 246 -12.33 -9.65 7.84
N VAL A 247 -11.18 -9.37 8.45
CA VAL A 247 -9.86 -9.51 7.81
C VAL A 247 -9.55 -10.98 7.55
N HIS A 248 -9.81 -11.91 8.48
CA HIS A 248 -9.70 -13.35 8.23
C HIS A 248 -10.56 -13.81 7.06
N LYS A 249 -11.81 -13.32 7.00
CA LYS A 249 -12.70 -13.62 5.87
C LYS A 249 -12.12 -13.11 4.55
N ALA A 250 -11.62 -11.86 4.51
CA ALA A 250 -10.97 -11.30 3.33
C ALA A 250 -9.75 -12.12 2.92
N GLN A 251 -8.92 -12.50 3.88
CA GLN A 251 -7.76 -13.35 3.65
C GLN A 251 -8.15 -14.69 3.01
N SER A 252 -9.17 -15.35 3.54
CA SER A 252 -9.67 -16.63 3.01
C SER A 252 -10.19 -16.48 1.57
N GLU A 253 -11.01 -15.45 1.28
CA GLU A 253 -11.51 -15.20 -0.08
C GLU A 253 -10.38 -14.86 -1.06
N LEU A 254 -9.39 -14.06 -0.66
CA LEU A 254 -8.24 -13.71 -1.50
C LEU A 254 -7.34 -14.92 -1.75
N LEU A 255 -7.06 -15.76 -0.74
CA LEU A 255 -6.29 -16.98 -0.90
C LEU A 255 -6.98 -17.99 -1.83
N ALA A 256 -8.29 -18.15 -1.71
CA ALA A 256 -9.07 -18.99 -2.62
C ALA A 256 -8.96 -18.48 -4.07
N ALA A 257 -9.08 -17.16 -4.29
CA ALA A 257 -8.93 -16.55 -5.61
C ALA A 257 -7.51 -16.67 -6.18
N ILE A 258 -6.48 -16.60 -5.32
CA ILE A 258 -5.08 -16.82 -5.72
C ILE A 258 -4.83 -18.30 -6.08
N GLY A 259 -5.71 -19.22 -5.66
CA GLY A 259 -5.59 -20.65 -5.91
C GLY A 259 -4.66 -21.34 -4.91
N ARG A 260 -4.58 -20.83 -3.68
CA ARG A 260 -3.93 -21.46 -2.53
C ARG A 260 -5.02 -21.92 -1.57
N GLU A 261 -5.13 -23.23 -1.36
CA GLU A 261 -5.86 -23.75 -0.22
C GLU A 261 -5.16 -23.28 1.08
N GLU A 262 -5.93 -22.94 2.12
CA GLU A 262 -5.38 -22.66 3.45
C GLU A 262 -4.46 -23.84 3.84
N GLN A 263 -3.18 -23.59 3.95
CA GLN A 263 -2.32 -24.44 4.74
C GLN A 263 -2.62 -24.06 6.21
N VAL A 264 -3.60 -24.75 6.76
CA VAL A 264 -3.84 -24.77 8.19
C VAL A 264 -2.58 -25.31 8.85
N ALA A 265 -1.85 -24.45 9.56
CA ALA A 265 -0.71 -24.83 10.40
C ALA A 265 -1.19 -25.45 11.72
#